data_f55791c6602fcc8a217a77a63c4d9ce2
#
_entry.id   f55791c6602fcc8a217a77a63c4d9ce2
#
_cell.length_a   1.000
_cell.length_b   1.000
_cell.length_c   1.000
_cell.angle_alpha   90.00
_cell.angle_beta   90.00
_cell.angle_gamma   90.00
#
_symmetry.space_group_name_H-M   'P 1'
#
loop_
_entity.id
_entity.type
_entity.pdbx_description
1 polymer ?
#
loop_
_entity_poly.entity_id
_entity_poly.type
_entity_poly.pdbx_seq_one_letter_code
_entity_poly.pdbx_strand_id
1 'polypeptide(L)'
;MQIALAPMEGLVDNILRDVLTRVGGIDWCVTEFIRVCDRLLPPSSFDKLAPELRQGARTAAGVPMRVQLLGSDPVCLAENAALACELGAPVIDLNFGCPAKTVNKSRGGAVLLKEPELLHAIVQEVRRAVPAHIPVTSKMRLGFDSPDGALACATALAEGGSAHLVVHARTKVEGYKPPAHWEW
;
A
#
# COMPACT_ATOMS: atom_id res chain seq x y z
N MET A 1 -6.27 20.36 2.81
CA MET A 1 -6.57 19.10 2.09
C MET A 1 -5.26 18.62 1.48
N GLN A 2 -4.96 17.31 1.55
CA GLN A 2 -3.78 16.72 0.92
C GLN A 2 -4.22 15.86 -0.26
N ILE A 3 -3.45 15.87 -1.34
CA ILE A 3 -3.73 15.11 -2.57
C ILE A 3 -2.62 14.09 -2.79
N ALA A 4 -2.99 12.82 -2.83
CA ALA A 4 -2.06 11.72 -3.11
C ALA A 4 -2.28 11.16 -4.52
N LEU A 5 -1.20 10.90 -5.25
CA LEU A 5 -1.27 10.09 -6.46
C LEU A 5 -1.35 8.61 -6.05
N ALA A 6 -2.53 8.02 -6.26
CA ALA A 6 -2.80 6.64 -5.88
C ALA A 6 -1.97 5.63 -6.71
N PRO A 7 -1.57 4.50 -6.12
CA PRO A 7 -0.91 3.42 -6.84
C PRO A 7 -1.86 2.75 -7.82
N MET A 8 -1.40 2.51 -9.04
CA MET A 8 -2.16 1.79 -10.08
C MET A 8 -1.20 0.87 -10.83
N GLU A 9 -1.29 -0.44 -10.58
CA GLU A 9 -0.44 -1.46 -11.22
C GLU A 9 -0.57 -1.41 -12.75
N GLY A 10 0.58 -1.42 -13.44
CA GLY A 10 0.67 -1.37 -14.89
C GLY A 10 0.36 0.00 -15.50
N LEU A 11 0.16 1.04 -14.67
CA LEU A 11 -0.15 2.39 -15.16
C LEU A 11 0.71 3.47 -14.50
N VAL A 12 0.73 3.55 -13.18
CA VAL A 12 1.47 4.62 -12.47
C VAL A 12 2.87 4.14 -12.12
N ASP A 13 3.68 3.94 -13.15
CA ASP A 13 5.11 3.68 -13.04
C ASP A 13 5.89 4.93 -12.62
N ASN A 14 7.20 4.83 -12.50
CA ASN A 14 8.06 5.95 -12.13
C ASN A 14 8.02 7.10 -13.15
N ILE A 15 7.83 6.81 -14.44
CA ILE A 15 7.75 7.83 -15.49
C ILE A 15 6.46 8.64 -15.32
N LEU A 16 5.33 7.97 -15.17
CA LEU A 16 4.05 8.66 -15.00
C LEU A 16 3.99 9.40 -13.65
N ARG A 17 4.58 8.85 -12.57
CA ARG A 17 4.73 9.58 -11.30
C ARG A 17 5.52 10.88 -11.50
N ASP A 18 6.64 10.82 -12.22
CA ASP A 18 7.44 12.01 -12.50
C ASP A 18 6.64 13.05 -13.30
N VAL A 19 5.99 12.63 -14.39
CA VAL A 19 5.19 13.54 -15.24
C VAL A 19 4.08 14.21 -14.46
N LEU A 20 3.27 13.43 -13.73
CA LEU A 20 2.11 13.97 -13.00
C LEU A 20 2.52 14.88 -11.84
N THR A 21 3.61 14.57 -11.15
CA THR A 21 4.10 15.43 -10.07
C THR A 21 4.69 16.75 -10.56
N ARG A 22 5.22 16.80 -11.79
CA ARG A 22 5.64 18.06 -12.44
C ARG A 22 4.45 18.96 -12.81
N VAL A 23 3.29 18.40 -13.09
CA VAL A 23 2.05 19.20 -13.28
C VAL A 23 1.69 19.95 -12.00
N GLY A 24 2.00 19.36 -10.83
CA GLY A 24 1.82 19.98 -9.51
C GLY A 24 0.51 19.61 -8.82
N GLY A 25 0.36 20.07 -7.58
CA GLY A 25 -0.83 19.82 -6.76
C GLY A 25 -0.89 18.44 -6.11
N ILE A 26 0.19 17.65 -6.18
CA ILE A 26 0.31 16.34 -5.55
C ILE A 26 1.27 16.45 -4.36
N ASP A 27 0.80 16.10 -3.17
CA ASP A 27 1.59 16.18 -1.93
C ASP A 27 2.53 14.97 -1.75
N TRP A 28 2.08 13.77 -2.18
CA TRP A 28 2.90 12.57 -2.26
C TRP A 28 2.39 11.60 -3.31
N CYS A 29 3.23 10.67 -3.73
CA CYS A 29 2.85 9.56 -4.59
C CYS A 29 3.17 8.21 -3.92
N VAL A 30 2.57 7.15 -4.46
CA VAL A 30 2.76 5.77 -3.99
C VAL A 30 3.18 4.91 -5.18
N THR A 31 4.16 4.02 -4.98
CA THR A 31 4.59 3.10 -6.03
C THR A 31 3.49 2.13 -6.42
N GLU A 32 3.60 1.53 -7.59
CA GLU A 32 2.94 0.26 -7.83
C GLU A 32 3.33 -0.71 -6.72
N PHE A 33 2.45 -1.64 -6.36
CA PHE A 33 2.77 -2.54 -5.27
C PHE A 33 3.89 -3.54 -5.64
N ILE A 34 4.82 -3.73 -4.74
CA ILE A 34 5.81 -4.80 -4.80
C ILE A 34 5.18 -6.04 -4.20
N ARG A 35 5.04 -7.08 -5.00
CA ARG A 35 4.38 -8.31 -4.56
C ARG A 35 5.34 -9.20 -3.78
N VAL A 36 5.01 -9.42 -2.53
CA VAL A 36 5.71 -10.31 -1.60
C VAL A 36 4.89 -11.60 -1.47
N CYS A 37 5.48 -12.74 -1.81
CA CYS A 37 4.81 -14.04 -1.76
C CYS A 37 5.34 -14.91 -0.61
N ASP A 38 6.57 -15.43 -0.76
CA ASP A 38 7.09 -16.53 0.05
C ASP A 38 8.59 -16.37 0.41
N ARG A 39 9.18 -15.21 0.10
CA ARG A 39 10.62 -14.98 0.31
C ARG A 39 10.98 -13.51 0.42
N LEU A 40 12.15 -13.26 0.97
CA LEU A 40 12.81 -11.97 0.87
C LEU A 40 13.19 -11.70 -0.59
N LEU A 41 12.74 -10.56 -1.11
CA LEU A 41 12.99 -10.14 -2.48
C LEU A 41 14.41 -9.57 -2.62
N PRO A 42 15.05 -9.73 -3.79
CA PRO A 42 16.31 -9.05 -4.04
C PRO A 42 16.11 -7.53 -4.18
N PRO A 43 17.10 -6.70 -3.84
CA PRO A 43 17.04 -5.24 -3.99
C PRO A 43 16.61 -4.78 -5.39
N SER A 44 16.95 -5.52 -6.44
CA SER A 44 16.56 -5.22 -7.82
C SER A 44 15.06 -5.21 -8.06
N SER A 45 14.27 -5.93 -7.24
CA SER A 45 12.80 -5.88 -7.30
C SER A 45 12.27 -4.51 -6.87
N PHE A 46 12.90 -3.90 -5.89
CA PHE A 46 12.58 -2.55 -5.42
C PHE A 46 13.06 -1.51 -6.43
N ASP A 47 14.28 -1.62 -6.93
CA ASP A 47 14.82 -0.73 -7.96
C ASP A 47 13.94 -0.64 -9.21
N LYS A 48 13.32 -1.75 -9.60
CA LYS A 48 12.45 -1.81 -10.78
C LYS A 48 11.17 -0.99 -10.63
N LEU A 49 10.54 -1.02 -9.45
CA LEU A 49 9.22 -0.39 -9.22
C LEU A 49 9.32 0.95 -8.47
N ALA A 50 10.43 1.16 -7.78
CA ALA A 50 10.72 2.33 -6.97
C ALA A 50 12.14 2.87 -7.21
N PRO A 51 12.53 3.19 -8.46
CA PRO A 51 13.89 3.68 -8.75
C PRO A 51 14.20 5.02 -8.04
N GLU A 52 13.17 5.74 -7.61
CA GLU A 52 13.27 6.98 -6.83
C GLU A 52 13.97 6.76 -5.47
N LEU A 53 14.04 5.54 -4.95
CA LEU A 53 14.79 5.22 -3.73
C LEU A 53 16.26 5.65 -3.84
N ARG A 54 16.86 5.52 -5.02
CA ARG A 54 18.24 5.96 -5.30
C ARG A 54 18.41 7.49 -5.31
N GLN A 55 17.31 8.23 -5.28
CA GLN A 55 17.27 9.69 -5.36
C GLN A 55 16.56 10.30 -4.13
N GLY A 56 16.67 9.63 -2.98
CA GLY A 56 16.07 10.09 -1.73
C GLY A 56 14.56 9.91 -1.66
N ALA A 57 14.03 8.94 -2.39
CA ALA A 57 12.60 8.58 -2.43
C ALA A 57 11.69 9.76 -2.81
N ARG A 58 12.11 10.53 -3.82
CA ARG A 58 11.37 11.67 -4.38
C ARG A 58 11.36 11.60 -5.91
N THR A 59 10.27 12.09 -6.50
CA THR A 59 10.25 12.37 -7.95
C THR A 59 11.18 13.52 -8.28
N ALA A 60 11.49 13.74 -9.56
CA ALA A 60 12.32 14.88 -9.98
C ALA A 60 11.69 16.24 -9.63
N ALA A 61 10.38 16.30 -9.45
CA ALA A 61 9.67 17.48 -8.94
C ALA A 61 9.79 17.67 -7.41
N GLY A 62 10.51 16.77 -6.72
CA GLY A 62 10.70 16.83 -5.27
C GLY A 62 9.53 16.25 -4.44
N VAL A 63 8.50 15.67 -5.08
CA VAL A 63 7.36 15.08 -4.39
C VAL A 63 7.76 13.75 -3.74
N PRO A 64 7.51 13.57 -2.42
CA PRO A 64 7.89 12.34 -1.71
C PRO A 64 7.11 11.13 -2.22
N MET A 65 7.80 9.98 -2.25
CA MET A 65 7.26 8.72 -2.72
C MET A 65 7.21 7.70 -1.57
N ARG A 66 6.12 6.94 -1.46
CA ARG A 66 5.93 5.83 -0.52
C ARG A 66 6.09 4.51 -1.26
N VAL A 67 6.75 3.55 -0.63
CA VAL A 67 6.88 2.18 -1.18
C VAL A 67 5.69 1.36 -0.75
N GLN A 68 4.94 0.80 -1.71
CA GLN A 68 3.80 -0.07 -1.40
C GLN A 68 4.16 -1.55 -1.53
N LEU A 69 3.84 -2.32 -0.50
CA LEU A 69 3.97 -3.78 -0.48
C LEU A 69 2.59 -4.44 -0.52
N LEU A 70 2.54 -5.64 -1.13
CA LEU A 70 1.34 -6.47 -1.17
C LEU A 70 1.72 -7.92 -0.90
N GLY A 71 1.06 -8.54 0.05
CA GLY A 71 1.25 -9.94 0.44
C GLY A 71 0.27 -10.34 1.53
N SER A 72 0.40 -11.56 2.06
CA SER A 72 -0.46 -12.11 3.11
C SER A 72 0.30 -12.78 4.26
N ASP A 73 1.60 -13.04 4.10
CA ASP A 73 2.43 -13.59 5.16
C ASP A 73 3.02 -12.44 6.00
N PRO A 74 2.69 -12.33 7.31
CA PRO A 74 3.15 -11.24 8.16
C PRO A 74 4.67 -11.16 8.27
N VAL A 75 5.35 -12.31 8.43
CA VAL A 75 6.81 -12.36 8.63
C VAL A 75 7.51 -11.98 7.33
N CYS A 76 7.11 -12.57 6.23
CA CYS A 76 7.71 -12.28 4.92
C CYS A 76 7.50 -10.80 4.51
N LEU A 77 6.32 -10.23 4.80
CA LEU A 77 6.08 -8.79 4.58
C LEU A 77 6.96 -7.91 5.47
N ALA A 78 7.14 -8.30 6.73
CA ALA A 78 7.98 -7.58 7.68
C ALA A 78 9.45 -7.54 7.24
N GLU A 79 10.00 -8.67 6.79
CA GLU A 79 11.37 -8.75 6.26
C GLU A 79 11.56 -7.87 5.00
N ASN A 80 10.60 -7.89 4.08
CA ASN A 80 10.64 -7.07 2.88
C ASN A 80 10.44 -5.57 3.19
N ALA A 81 9.65 -5.24 4.21
CA ALA A 81 9.49 -3.87 4.68
C ALA A 81 10.78 -3.33 5.31
N ALA A 82 11.48 -4.15 6.12
CA ALA A 82 12.78 -3.80 6.68
C ALA A 82 13.80 -3.53 5.56
N LEU A 83 13.89 -4.41 4.57
CA LEU A 83 14.75 -4.21 3.41
C LEU A 83 14.39 -2.94 2.64
N ALA A 84 13.11 -2.64 2.44
CA ALA A 84 12.71 -1.39 1.78
C ALA A 84 13.20 -0.15 2.55
N CYS A 85 13.16 -0.20 3.88
CA CYS A 85 13.70 0.88 4.73
C CYS A 85 15.23 1.01 4.59
N GLU A 86 15.97 -0.10 4.55
CA GLU A 86 17.42 -0.11 4.29
C GLU A 86 17.77 0.49 2.93
N LEU A 87 16.91 0.30 1.94
CA LEU A 87 17.02 0.88 0.61
C LEU A 87 16.59 2.36 0.55
N GLY A 88 16.13 2.93 1.66
CA GLY A 88 15.80 4.35 1.77
C GLY A 88 14.32 4.70 1.67
N ALA A 89 13.40 3.72 1.83
CA ALA A 89 11.97 4.02 1.83
C ALA A 89 11.59 4.91 3.05
N PRO A 90 11.01 6.09 2.86
CA PRO A 90 10.63 6.99 3.95
C PRO A 90 9.30 6.62 4.60
N VAL A 91 8.49 5.83 3.92
CA VAL A 91 7.18 5.31 4.35
C VAL A 91 6.96 3.96 3.72
N ILE A 92 6.47 2.99 4.49
CA ILE A 92 5.98 1.70 4.01
C ILE A 92 4.46 1.78 3.92
N ASP A 93 3.89 1.48 2.76
CA ASP A 93 2.45 1.41 2.55
C ASP A 93 2.02 -0.04 2.27
N LEU A 94 0.92 -0.50 2.87
CA LEU A 94 0.42 -1.87 2.73
C LEU A 94 -0.88 -1.90 1.93
N ASN A 95 -0.93 -2.75 0.90
CA ASN A 95 -2.07 -2.85 0.00
C ASN A 95 -3.06 -3.95 0.42
N PHE A 96 -4.22 -3.54 0.92
CA PHE A 96 -5.37 -4.41 1.23
C PHE A 96 -6.57 -4.10 0.34
N GLY A 97 -6.34 -3.47 -0.81
CA GLY A 97 -7.43 -3.01 -1.68
C GLY A 97 -7.38 -3.50 -3.13
N CYS A 98 -6.32 -4.22 -3.55
CA CYS A 98 -6.19 -4.69 -4.94
C CYS A 98 -7.33 -5.67 -5.30
N PRO A 99 -8.15 -5.38 -6.35
CA PRO A 99 -9.28 -6.23 -6.72
C PRO A 99 -8.91 -7.33 -7.71
N ALA A 100 -7.68 -7.39 -8.21
CA ALA A 100 -7.24 -8.30 -9.25
C ALA A 100 -7.45 -9.77 -8.86
N LYS A 101 -8.05 -10.56 -9.76
CA LYS A 101 -8.35 -11.97 -9.51
C LYS A 101 -7.11 -12.79 -9.17
N THR A 102 -6.00 -12.57 -9.87
CA THR A 102 -4.73 -13.26 -9.66
C THR A 102 -4.13 -12.96 -8.28
N VAL A 103 -4.24 -11.72 -7.82
CA VAL A 103 -3.78 -11.29 -6.49
C VAL A 103 -4.65 -11.93 -5.40
N ASN A 104 -5.96 -11.87 -5.56
CA ASN A 104 -6.90 -12.40 -4.56
C ASN A 104 -6.85 -13.94 -4.46
N LYS A 105 -6.61 -14.66 -5.57
CA LYS A 105 -6.39 -16.12 -5.56
C LYS A 105 -5.14 -16.51 -4.75
N SER A 106 -4.14 -15.65 -4.69
CA SER A 106 -2.91 -15.84 -3.90
C SER A 106 -3.02 -15.23 -2.50
N ARG A 107 -4.24 -15.05 -1.99
CA ARG A 107 -4.57 -14.47 -0.68
C ARG A 107 -4.00 -13.06 -0.43
N GLY A 108 -3.77 -12.24 -1.47
CA GLY A 108 -3.32 -10.86 -1.34
C GLY A 108 -4.40 -9.83 -1.67
N GLY A 109 -4.19 -8.59 -1.28
CA GLY A 109 -5.07 -7.47 -1.59
C GLY A 109 -6.43 -7.55 -0.91
N ALA A 110 -7.50 -7.23 -1.64
CA ALA A 110 -8.84 -7.05 -1.05
C ALA A 110 -9.46 -8.30 -0.41
N VAL A 111 -8.99 -9.51 -0.75
CA VAL A 111 -9.50 -10.75 -0.11
C VAL A 111 -9.21 -10.77 1.39
N LEU A 112 -8.14 -10.11 1.84
CA LEU A 112 -7.75 -10.01 3.24
C LEU A 112 -8.75 -9.22 4.08
N LEU A 113 -9.62 -8.40 3.47
CA LEU A 113 -10.69 -7.69 4.16
C LEU A 113 -11.77 -8.62 4.75
N LYS A 114 -11.69 -9.92 4.49
CA LYS A 114 -12.51 -10.95 5.14
C LYS A 114 -11.91 -11.44 6.46
N GLU A 115 -10.67 -11.08 6.77
CA GLU A 115 -9.89 -11.60 7.89
C GLU A 115 -9.23 -10.43 8.70
N PRO A 116 -10.01 -9.63 9.47
CA PRO A 116 -9.48 -8.48 10.21
C PRO A 116 -8.32 -8.84 11.15
N GLU A 117 -8.34 -10.01 11.77
CA GLU A 117 -7.27 -10.50 12.64
C GLU A 117 -5.94 -10.66 11.87
N LEU A 118 -6.01 -11.12 10.61
CA LEU A 118 -4.82 -11.23 9.77
C LEU A 118 -4.33 -9.84 9.32
N LEU A 119 -5.22 -8.90 9.06
CA LEU A 119 -4.84 -7.50 8.79
C LEU A 119 -4.06 -6.91 9.96
N HIS A 120 -4.57 -7.08 11.19
CA HIS A 120 -3.88 -6.64 12.41
C HIS A 120 -2.50 -7.28 12.53
N ALA A 121 -2.41 -8.61 12.39
CA ALA A 121 -1.14 -9.35 12.51
C ALA A 121 -0.10 -8.88 11.48
N ILE A 122 -0.51 -8.69 10.22
CA ILE A 122 0.38 -8.17 9.16
C ILE A 122 0.93 -6.80 9.54
N VAL A 123 0.06 -5.85 9.87
CA VAL A 123 0.50 -4.49 10.20
C VAL A 123 1.39 -4.49 11.43
N GLN A 124 1.05 -5.27 12.45
CA GLN A 124 1.83 -5.36 13.69
C GLN A 124 3.24 -5.90 13.45
N GLU A 125 3.39 -6.98 12.67
CA GLU A 125 4.71 -7.53 12.35
C GLU A 125 5.53 -6.56 11.49
N VAL A 126 4.93 -5.94 10.50
CA VAL A 126 5.60 -4.91 9.69
C VAL A 126 6.00 -3.72 10.57
N ARG A 127 5.13 -3.26 11.48
CA ARG A 127 5.46 -2.14 12.40
C ARG A 127 6.63 -2.47 13.31
N ARG A 128 6.75 -3.71 13.78
CA ARG A 128 7.87 -4.17 14.63
C ARG A 128 9.20 -4.19 13.87
N ALA A 129 9.19 -4.58 12.60
CA ALA A 129 10.38 -4.69 11.78
C ALA A 129 10.87 -3.35 11.21
N VAL A 130 9.95 -2.40 11.00
CA VAL A 130 10.26 -1.09 10.44
C VAL A 130 10.75 -0.13 11.54
N PRO A 131 11.84 0.65 11.34
CA PRO A 131 12.29 1.64 12.31
C PRO A 131 11.17 2.56 12.80
N ALA A 132 11.19 2.93 14.09
CA ALA A 132 10.08 3.66 14.73
C ALA A 132 9.79 5.03 14.08
N HIS A 133 10.79 5.67 13.49
CA HIS A 133 10.65 6.96 12.83
C HIS A 133 10.08 6.87 11.40
N ILE A 134 10.00 5.66 10.82
CA ILE A 134 9.42 5.44 9.48
C ILE A 134 7.96 5.03 9.65
N PRO A 135 6.98 5.79 9.14
CA PRO A 135 5.58 5.41 9.23
C PRO A 135 5.25 4.15 8.44
N VAL A 136 4.38 3.32 8.99
CA VAL A 136 3.66 2.26 8.27
C VAL A 136 2.26 2.78 7.98
N THR A 137 1.80 2.72 6.74
CA THR A 137 0.48 3.17 6.30
C THR A 137 -0.24 2.04 5.59
N SER A 138 -1.55 2.14 5.46
CA SER A 138 -2.35 1.09 4.82
C SER A 138 -3.37 1.68 3.85
N LYS A 139 -3.64 0.93 2.78
CA LYS A 139 -4.68 1.27 1.81
C LYS A 139 -5.67 0.12 1.68
N MET A 140 -6.95 0.38 1.94
CA MET A 140 -8.03 -0.61 1.88
C MET A 140 -9.19 -0.19 0.99
N ARG A 141 -10.15 -1.09 0.79
CA ARG A 141 -11.50 -0.82 0.30
C ARG A 141 -12.49 -0.93 1.45
N LEU A 142 -13.75 -0.54 1.24
CA LEU A 142 -14.83 -0.68 2.23
C LEU A 142 -15.07 -2.14 2.65
N GLY A 143 -14.67 -3.10 1.84
CA GLY A 143 -14.80 -4.53 2.10
C GLY A 143 -14.59 -5.36 0.84
N PHE A 144 -14.76 -6.67 0.95
CA PHE A 144 -14.69 -7.56 -0.20
C PHE A 144 -16.03 -7.62 -0.94
N ASP A 145 -17.10 -8.09 -0.28
CA ASP A 145 -18.44 -8.26 -0.86
C ASP A 145 -19.38 -7.13 -0.43
N SER A 146 -19.32 -6.70 0.85
CA SER A 146 -20.13 -5.63 1.44
C SER A 146 -19.26 -4.70 2.29
N PRO A 147 -19.75 -3.50 2.63
CA PRO A 147 -19.03 -2.57 3.51
C PRO A 147 -19.22 -2.87 5.01
N ASP A 148 -20.04 -3.84 5.40
CA ASP A 148 -20.41 -4.12 6.80
C ASP A 148 -19.19 -4.35 7.71
N GLY A 149 -18.10 -4.92 7.16
CA GLY A 149 -16.84 -5.13 7.87
C GLY A 149 -15.85 -3.96 7.81
N ALA A 150 -16.21 -2.83 7.18
CA ALA A 150 -15.27 -1.74 6.93
C ALA A 150 -14.63 -1.20 8.21
N LEU A 151 -15.44 -0.95 9.24
CA LEU A 151 -14.98 -0.43 10.52
C LEU A 151 -14.07 -1.44 11.25
N ALA A 152 -14.44 -2.72 11.25
CA ALA A 152 -13.62 -3.77 11.87
C ALA A 152 -12.25 -3.87 11.20
N CYS A 153 -12.19 -3.82 9.85
CA CYS A 153 -10.93 -3.80 9.12
C CYS A 153 -10.11 -2.54 9.44
N ALA A 154 -10.74 -1.36 9.45
CA ALA A 154 -10.05 -0.10 9.74
C ALA A 154 -9.48 -0.09 11.16
N THR A 155 -10.25 -0.58 12.16
CA THR A 155 -9.82 -0.73 13.55
C THR A 155 -8.63 -1.69 13.64
N ALA A 156 -8.71 -2.85 13.02
CA ALA A 156 -7.62 -3.84 13.02
C ALA A 156 -6.32 -3.26 12.44
N LEU A 157 -6.41 -2.51 11.35
CA LEU A 157 -5.25 -1.85 10.74
C LEU A 157 -4.66 -0.76 11.66
N ALA A 158 -5.51 0.05 12.29
CA ALA A 158 -5.08 1.09 13.22
C ALA A 158 -4.43 0.51 14.48
N GLU A 159 -5.05 -0.49 15.11
CA GLU A 159 -4.52 -1.17 16.30
C GLU A 159 -3.24 -1.95 16.01
N GLY A 160 -3.07 -2.46 14.79
CA GLY A 160 -1.81 -3.04 14.32
C GLY A 160 -0.66 -2.03 14.18
N GLY A 161 -0.96 -0.73 14.20
CA GLY A 161 0.04 0.35 14.16
C GLY A 161 0.13 1.09 12.83
N SER A 162 -0.90 1.03 11.99
CA SER A 162 -0.98 1.86 10.78
C SER A 162 -1.17 3.33 11.16
N ALA A 163 -0.20 4.17 10.80
CA ALA A 163 -0.21 5.59 11.13
C ALA A 163 -1.18 6.42 10.26
N HIS A 164 -1.57 5.88 9.10
CA HIS A 164 -2.50 6.53 8.18
C HIS A 164 -3.22 5.46 7.36
N LEU A 165 -4.51 5.65 7.16
CA LEU A 165 -5.36 4.76 6.38
C LEU A 165 -5.97 5.50 5.20
N VAL A 166 -5.81 4.96 4.00
CA VAL A 166 -6.50 5.42 2.78
C VAL A 166 -7.58 4.43 2.40
N VAL A 167 -8.82 4.89 2.29
CA VAL A 167 -9.96 4.05 1.94
C VAL A 167 -10.46 4.38 0.54
N HIS A 168 -10.49 3.39 -0.35
CA HIS A 168 -11.24 3.49 -1.59
C HIS A 168 -12.71 3.19 -1.27
N ALA A 169 -13.57 4.19 -1.40
CA ALA A 169 -14.97 4.15 -0.99
C ALA A 169 -15.85 3.26 -1.92
N ARG A 170 -15.42 2.04 -2.14
CA ARG A 170 -16.11 0.94 -2.83
C ARG A 170 -15.65 -0.40 -2.27
N THR A 171 -16.49 -1.42 -2.39
CA THR A 171 -16.09 -2.81 -2.13
C THR A 171 -15.25 -3.36 -3.29
N LYS A 172 -14.64 -4.54 -3.10
CA LYS A 172 -13.90 -5.22 -4.17
C LYS A 172 -14.84 -5.65 -5.31
N VAL A 173 -16.05 -6.11 -4.98
CA VAL A 173 -17.03 -6.60 -5.99
C VAL A 173 -17.54 -5.45 -6.87
N GLU A 174 -17.74 -4.27 -6.32
CA GLU A 174 -18.12 -3.07 -7.09
C GLU A 174 -17.03 -2.64 -8.07
N GLY A 175 -15.77 -2.97 -7.77
CA GLY A 175 -14.65 -2.64 -8.66
C GLY A 175 -14.44 -1.14 -8.80
N TYR A 176 -14.73 -0.61 -9.98
CA TYR A 176 -14.62 0.81 -10.33
C TYR A 176 -15.96 1.40 -10.82
N LYS A 177 -17.07 0.68 -10.65
CA LYS A 177 -18.39 1.17 -11.05
C LYS A 177 -18.82 2.35 -10.16
N PRO A 178 -19.34 3.45 -10.74
CA PRO A 178 -19.88 4.54 -9.93
C PRO A 178 -21.21 4.11 -9.26
N PRO A 179 -21.58 4.81 -8.15
CA PRO A 179 -20.86 5.85 -7.45
C PRO A 179 -19.77 5.33 -6.52
N ALA A 180 -18.94 6.23 -5.97
CA ALA A 180 -18.17 5.96 -4.77
C ALA A 180 -19.01 6.35 -3.53
N HIS A 181 -18.93 5.56 -2.47
CA HIS A 181 -19.75 5.71 -1.26
C HIS A 181 -19.03 6.58 -0.23
N TRP A 182 -19.11 7.90 -0.40
CA TRP A 182 -18.43 8.89 0.45
C TRP A 182 -19.04 9.06 1.84
N GLU A 183 -20.20 8.47 2.07
CA GLU A 183 -20.93 8.47 3.34
C GLU A 183 -20.33 7.56 4.42
N TRP A 184 -19.43 6.65 4.06
CA TRP A 184 -18.74 5.70 4.95
C TRP A 184 -17.55 6.29 5.70
#